data_ebb92590cbaebb033b9981344ffc6763
#
_entry.id   ebb92590cbaebb033b9981344ffc6763
#
_cell.length_a   1.000
_cell.length_b   1.000
_cell.length_c   1.000
_cell.angle_alpha   90.00
_cell.angle_beta   90.00
_cell.angle_gamma   90.00
#
_symmetry.space_group_name_H-M   'P 1'
#
loop_
_entity.id
_entity.type
_entity.pdbx_description
1 polymer ?
#
loop_
_entity_poly.entity_id
_entity_poly.type
_entity_poly.pdbx_seq_one_letter_code
_entity_poly.pdbx_strand_id
1 'polypeptide(L)'
;MKIIDCTLRDGANVVGNGFSAELTELMLRGLTKNHYPIIEFGNAKGIGADKKGFPAPLTDEEYLQLAQPFLDRAEIGMFLNAKRYEPENVELAAQYGLAFLRCGSDAGDAHLYTDQIRDIKDHGIKAYF
;
A
#
# COMPACT_ATOMS: atom_id res chain seq x y z
N MET A 1 19.27 -9.48 -3.94
CA MET A 1 17.90 -9.42 -4.50
C MET A 1 16.95 -9.06 -3.37
N LYS A 2 16.08 -8.06 -3.55
CA LYS A 2 15.00 -7.74 -2.60
C LYS A 2 13.69 -8.29 -3.15
N ILE A 3 12.88 -8.90 -2.28
CA ILE A 3 11.57 -9.48 -2.62
C ILE A 3 10.50 -8.65 -1.94
N ILE A 4 9.45 -8.30 -2.69
CA ILE A 4 8.24 -7.69 -2.15
C ILE A 4 7.20 -8.79 -2.02
N ASP A 5 6.67 -8.99 -0.82
CA ASP A 5 5.48 -9.81 -0.62
C ASP A 5 4.23 -8.98 -0.90
N CYS A 6 3.42 -9.41 -1.84
CA CYS A 6 2.18 -8.74 -2.25
C CYS A 6 0.93 -9.55 -1.88
N THR A 7 1.04 -10.57 -1.03
CA THR A 7 -0.09 -11.44 -0.68
C THR A 7 -1.26 -10.64 -0.09
N LEU A 8 -0.95 -9.70 0.80
CA LEU A 8 -1.95 -8.86 1.46
C LEU A 8 -2.52 -7.75 0.57
N ARG A 9 -1.96 -7.51 -0.62
CA ARG A 9 -2.49 -6.56 -1.59
C ARG A 9 -3.03 -7.27 -2.83
N ASP A 10 -2.17 -7.94 -3.59
CA ASP A 10 -2.58 -8.57 -4.85
C ASP A 10 -3.47 -9.78 -4.62
N GLY A 11 -3.14 -10.59 -3.62
CA GLY A 11 -3.98 -11.73 -3.20
C GLY A 11 -5.38 -11.31 -2.75
N ALA A 12 -5.57 -10.09 -2.29
CA ALA A 12 -6.88 -9.59 -1.87
C ALA A 12 -7.88 -9.41 -3.03
N ASN A 13 -7.42 -9.43 -4.29
CA ASN A 13 -8.33 -9.40 -5.44
C ASN A 13 -9.32 -10.56 -5.49
N VAL A 14 -8.99 -11.72 -4.91
CA VAL A 14 -9.85 -12.91 -4.92
C VAL A 14 -10.80 -12.99 -3.73
N VAL A 15 -10.66 -12.07 -2.75
CA VAL A 15 -11.45 -12.06 -1.52
C VAL A 15 -12.19 -10.74 -1.28
N GLY A 16 -12.57 -10.03 -2.35
CA GLY A 16 -13.35 -8.81 -2.25
C GLY A 16 -12.53 -7.56 -1.96
N ASN A 17 -11.38 -7.42 -2.60
CA ASN A 17 -10.46 -6.28 -2.55
C ASN A 17 -9.74 -6.03 -1.21
N GLY A 18 -9.89 -6.90 -0.22
CA GLY A 18 -9.20 -6.72 1.06
C GLY A 18 -9.40 -7.90 1.99
N PHE A 19 -8.50 -8.08 2.93
CA PHE A 19 -8.64 -9.02 4.02
C PHE A 19 -9.29 -8.33 5.24
N SER A 20 -9.91 -9.13 6.12
CA SER A 20 -10.43 -8.64 7.40
C SER A 20 -9.30 -8.14 8.31
N ALA A 21 -9.66 -7.43 9.38
CA ALA A 21 -8.70 -6.93 10.36
C ALA A 21 -7.87 -8.07 10.97
N GLU A 22 -8.54 -9.16 11.38
CA GLU A 22 -7.89 -10.31 12.01
C GLU A 22 -6.90 -10.99 11.07
N LEU A 23 -7.28 -11.21 9.81
CA LEU A 23 -6.39 -11.84 8.82
C LEU A 23 -5.22 -10.92 8.44
N THR A 24 -5.48 -9.63 8.27
CA THR A 24 -4.43 -8.66 7.97
C THR A 24 -3.39 -8.63 9.09
N GLU A 25 -3.82 -8.53 10.34
CA GLU A 25 -2.93 -8.52 11.49
C GLU A 25 -2.15 -9.84 11.62
N LEU A 26 -2.83 -10.98 11.49
CA LEU A 26 -2.21 -12.30 11.56
C LEU A 26 -1.11 -12.47 10.51
N MET A 27 -1.38 -12.04 9.27
CA MET A 27 -0.43 -12.16 8.17
C MET A 27 0.73 -11.17 8.31
N LEU A 28 0.49 -9.92 8.71
CA LEU A 28 1.57 -8.97 9.00
C LEU A 28 2.50 -9.50 10.11
N ARG A 29 1.92 -10.06 11.16
CA ARG A 29 2.66 -10.71 12.24
C ARG A 29 3.49 -11.88 11.74
N GLY A 30 2.92 -12.75 10.91
CA GLY A 30 3.59 -13.90 10.33
C GLY A 30 4.74 -13.51 9.41
N LEU A 31 4.49 -12.57 8.49
CA LEU A 31 5.48 -12.09 7.53
C LEU A 31 6.66 -11.39 8.24
N THR A 32 6.37 -10.50 9.18
CA THR A 32 7.43 -9.78 9.92
C THR A 32 8.22 -10.71 10.85
N LYS A 33 7.57 -11.70 11.48
CA LYS A 33 8.25 -12.73 12.28
C LYS A 33 9.21 -13.59 11.46
N ASN A 34 8.88 -13.82 10.19
CA ASN A 34 9.72 -14.58 9.25
C ASN A 34 10.66 -13.68 8.43
N HIS A 35 10.85 -12.43 8.85
CA HIS A 35 11.82 -11.48 8.28
C HIS A 35 11.61 -11.17 6.79
N TYR A 36 10.36 -11.14 6.31
CA TYR A 36 10.07 -10.61 4.99
C TYR A 36 10.42 -9.12 4.96
N PRO A 37 11.32 -8.68 4.07
CA PRO A 37 11.89 -7.33 4.16
C PRO A 37 10.94 -6.24 3.68
N ILE A 38 10.09 -6.55 2.70
CA ILE A 38 9.19 -5.57 2.07
C ILE A 38 7.81 -6.22 1.93
N ILE A 39 6.78 -5.55 2.43
CA ILE A 39 5.40 -6.05 2.45
C ILE A 39 4.47 -4.99 1.87
N GLU A 40 3.72 -5.37 0.84
CA GLU A 40 2.66 -4.55 0.26
C GLU A 40 1.30 -5.07 0.71
N PHE A 41 0.45 -4.20 1.26
CA PHE A 41 -0.82 -4.56 1.86
C PHE A 41 -1.94 -3.55 1.56
N GLY A 42 -3.15 -3.80 2.07
CA GLY A 42 -4.29 -2.90 2.00
C GLY A 42 -5.29 -3.25 0.90
N ASN A 43 -6.02 -2.26 0.40
CA ASN A 43 -6.98 -2.48 -0.68
C ASN A 43 -6.27 -3.00 -1.95
N ALA A 44 -6.78 -4.08 -2.52
CA ALA A 44 -6.22 -4.71 -3.73
C ALA A 44 -6.11 -3.75 -4.92
N LYS A 45 -6.98 -2.76 -5.00
CA LYS A 45 -7.00 -1.74 -6.07
C LYS A 45 -6.16 -0.51 -5.74
N GLY A 46 -5.55 -0.47 -4.55
CA GLY A 46 -4.67 0.58 -4.07
C GLY A 46 -5.33 1.56 -3.11
N ILE A 47 -4.49 2.38 -2.48
CA ILE A 47 -4.93 3.44 -1.57
C ILE A 47 -5.88 4.42 -2.28
N GLY A 48 -6.96 4.82 -1.63
CA GLY A 48 -8.01 5.69 -2.18
C GLY A 48 -9.03 4.96 -3.07
N ALA A 49 -8.87 3.66 -3.32
CA ALA A 49 -9.74 2.92 -4.22
C ALA A 49 -11.17 2.74 -3.66
N ASP A 50 -11.34 2.68 -2.36
CA ASP A 50 -12.64 2.61 -1.68
C ASP A 50 -13.56 3.78 -2.05
N LYS A 51 -13.01 4.99 -2.12
CA LYS A 51 -13.71 6.22 -2.53
C LYS A 51 -14.01 6.28 -4.03
N LYS A 52 -13.44 5.38 -4.81
CA LYS A 52 -13.59 5.32 -6.27
C LYS A 52 -14.40 4.09 -6.72
N GLY A 53 -15.18 3.48 -5.81
CA GLY A 53 -16.08 2.37 -6.12
C GLY A 53 -15.48 0.96 -5.98
N PHE A 54 -14.35 0.85 -5.29
CA PHE A 54 -13.70 -0.45 -5.00
C PHE A 54 -13.60 -0.66 -3.48
N PRO A 55 -14.72 -0.89 -2.78
CA PRO A 55 -14.70 -1.06 -1.32
C PRO A 55 -13.92 -2.33 -0.94
N ALA A 56 -13.30 -2.26 0.22
CA ALA A 56 -12.67 -3.37 0.93
C ALA A 56 -13.32 -3.53 2.30
N PRO A 57 -13.05 -4.61 3.05
CA PRO A 57 -13.57 -4.78 4.41
C PRO A 57 -13.18 -3.69 5.38
N LEU A 58 -12.05 -3.03 5.16
CA LEU A 58 -11.55 -1.91 5.97
C LEU A 58 -11.29 -0.70 5.07
N THR A 59 -11.38 0.49 5.67
CA THR A 59 -10.88 1.72 5.06
C THR A 59 -9.37 1.73 4.99
N ASP A 60 -8.78 2.59 4.14
CA ASP A 60 -7.33 2.73 4.09
C ASP A 60 -6.74 3.14 5.45
N GLU A 61 -7.42 4.01 6.18
CA GLU A 61 -6.98 4.45 7.50
C GLU A 61 -6.97 3.30 8.52
N GLU A 62 -7.99 2.44 8.52
CA GLU A 62 -8.04 1.26 9.37
C GLU A 62 -6.92 0.28 9.04
N TYR A 63 -6.60 0.05 7.74
CA TYR A 63 -5.44 -0.73 7.34
C TYR A 63 -4.14 -0.11 7.85
N LEU A 64 -3.97 1.20 7.73
CA LEU A 64 -2.79 1.93 8.20
C LEU A 64 -2.62 1.83 9.72
N GLN A 65 -3.71 1.90 10.48
CA GLN A 65 -3.71 1.71 11.92
C GLN A 65 -3.24 0.30 12.31
N LEU A 66 -3.72 -0.74 11.60
CA LEU A 66 -3.29 -2.12 11.84
C LEU A 66 -1.81 -2.35 11.57
N ALA A 67 -1.22 -1.62 10.65
CA ALA A 67 0.20 -1.76 10.30
C ALA A 67 1.15 -1.12 11.32
N GLN A 68 0.68 -0.17 12.15
CA GLN A 68 1.52 0.60 13.08
C GLN A 68 2.48 -0.26 13.93
N PRO A 69 2.05 -1.39 14.55
CA PRO A 69 2.94 -2.21 15.38
C PRO A 69 4.06 -2.91 14.61
N PHE A 70 4.03 -2.89 13.29
CA PHE A 70 4.93 -3.66 12.43
C PHE A 70 5.90 -2.79 11.60
N LEU A 71 5.71 -1.46 11.59
CA LEU A 71 6.47 -0.54 10.72
C LEU A 71 7.97 -0.50 11.03
N ASP A 72 8.38 -0.88 12.23
CA ASP A 72 9.80 -0.97 12.63
C ASP A 72 10.44 -2.32 12.26
N ARG A 73 9.67 -3.27 11.74
CA ARG A 73 10.11 -4.66 11.47
C ARG A 73 10.31 -4.98 10.01
N ALA A 74 9.68 -4.21 9.12
CA ALA A 74 9.77 -4.37 7.67
C ALA A 74 9.47 -3.05 6.96
N GLU A 75 9.87 -2.92 5.70
CA GLU A 75 9.38 -1.85 4.84
C GLU A 75 7.93 -2.20 4.45
N ILE A 76 6.96 -1.54 5.09
CA ILE A 76 5.55 -1.77 4.81
C ILE A 76 5.00 -0.62 3.99
N GLY A 77 4.27 -0.93 2.92
CA GLY A 77 3.70 0.07 2.02
C GLY A 77 2.44 -0.39 1.32
N MET A 78 1.89 0.49 0.51
CA MET A 78 0.67 0.26 -0.24
C MET A 78 0.88 0.47 -1.74
N PHE A 79 -0.04 -0.10 -2.52
CA PHE A 79 -0.16 0.18 -3.94
C PHE A 79 -0.90 1.50 -4.15
N LEU A 80 -0.43 2.31 -5.11
CA LEU A 80 -1.11 3.50 -5.60
C LEU A 80 -1.34 3.34 -7.09
N ASN A 81 -2.60 3.26 -7.52
CA ASN A 81 -2.90 3.28 -8.94
C ASN A 81 -2.79 4.74 -9.45
N ALA A 82 -1.89 4.97 -10.40
CA ALA A 82 -1.60 6.31 -10.90
C ALA A 82 -2.83 7.05 -11.46
N LYS A 83 -3.79 6.32 -12.04
CA LYS A 83 -5.05 6.88 -12.55
C LYS A 83 -6.03 7.30 -11.43
N ARG A 84 -5.81 6.84 -10.22
CA ARG A 84 -6.64 7.15 -9.02
C ARG A 84 -5.87 7.95 -7.98
N TYR A 85 -4.75 8.52 -8.39
CA TYR A 85 -3.94 9.39 -7.54
C TYR A 85 -4.78 10.57 -7.03
N GLU A 86 -4.65 10.82 -5.73
CA GLU A 86 -5.12 12.02 -5.03
C GLU A 86 -4.04 12.39 -4.01
N PRO A 87 -3.64 13.68 -3.89
CA PRO A 87 -2.61 14.11 -2.94
C PRO A 87 -2.90 13.69 -1.49
N GLU A 88 -4.17 13.73 -1.09
CA GLU A 88 -4.62 13.38 0.26
C GLU A 88 -4.27 11.93 0.63
N ASN A 89 -4.19 11.02 -0.35
CA ASN A 89 -3.80 9.64 -0.12
C ASN A 89 -2.30 9.52 0.18
N VAL A 90 -1.48 10.38 -0.44
CA VAL A 90 -0.03 10.45 -0.16
C VAL A 90 0.20 11.07 1.21
N GLU A 91 -0.53 12.13 1.54
CA GLU A 91 -0.49 12.75 2.87
C GLU A 91 -0.88 11.76 3.97
N LEU A 92 -1.96 11.00 3.77
CA LEU A 92 -2.41 9.97 4.71
C LEU A 92 -1.35 8.89 4.91
N ALA A 93 -0.75 8.38 3.83
CA ALA A 93 0.32 7.40 3.90
C ALA A 93 1.53 7.91 4.68
N ALA A 94 1.92 9.17 4.44
CA ALA A 94 3.01 9.82 5.15
C ALA A 94 2.72 10.03 6.64
N GLN A 95 1.50 10.47 6.97
CA GLN A 95 1.04 10.68 8.34
C GLN A 95 1.14 9.40 9.17
N TYR A 96 0.84 8.25 8.58
CA TYR A 96 0.93 6.94 9.23
C TYR A 96 2.30 6.29 9.12
N GLY A 97 3.28 6.95 8.49
CA GLY A 97 4.67 6.48 8.46
C GLY A 97 4.92 5.29 7.54
N LEU A 98 4.15 5.14 6.45
CA LEU A 98 4.43 4.09 5.48
C LEU A 98 5.84 4.25 4.88
N ALA A 99 6.52 3.13 4.68
CA ALA A 99 7.87 3.12 4.11
C ALA A 99 7.86 3.42 2.60
N PHE A 100 6.83 2.97 1.89
CA PHE A 100 6.74 3.18 0.45
C PHE A 100 5.30 3.26 -0.07
N LEU A 101 5.16 3.90 -1.22
CA LEU A 101 4.03 3.73 -2.13
C LEU A 101 4.55 3.20 -3.46
N ARG A 102 3.95 2.11 -3.95
CA ARG A 102 4.27 1.59 -5.28
C ARG A 102 3.24 2.11 -6.28
N CYS A 103 3.69 3.03 -7.12
CA CYS A 103 2.88 3.64 -8.15
C CYS A 103 2.79 2.70 -9.35
N GLY A 104 1.59 2.29 -9.72
CA GLY A 104 1.36 1.45 -10.90
C GLY A 104 0.57 2.17 -11.98
N SER A 105 1.03 2.01 -13.22
CA SER A 105 0.36 2.52 -14.42
C SER A 105 0.28 1.45 -15.50
N ASP A 106 -0.44 1.74 -16.58
CA ASP A 106 -0.39 0.90 -17.77
C ASP A 106 0.99 0.97 -18.43
N ALA A 107 1.34 -0.08 -19.17
CA ALA A 107 2.61 -0.12 -19.89
C ALA A 107 2.70 1.05 -20.89
N GLY A 108 3.82 1.77 -20.83
CA GLY A 108 4.07 2.94 -21.68
C GLY A 108 3.66 4.28 -21.07
N ASP A 109 2.83 4.30 -20.02
CA ASP A 109 2.28 5.54 -19.45
C ASP A 109 3.11 6.11 -18.29
N ALA A 110 4.20 5.45 -17.91
CA ALA A 110 5.02 5.84 -16.75
C ALA A 110 5.43 7.32 -16.75
N HIS A 111 5.74 7.86 -17.92
CA HIS A 111 6.15 9.24 -18.08
C HIS A 111 5.07 10.27 -17.72
N LEU A 112 3.78 9.87 -17.73
CA LEU A 112 2.65 10.74 -17.39
C LEU A 112 2.51 10.96 -15.88
N TYR A 113 3.18 10.15 -15.06
CA TYR A 113 3.00 10.13 -13.60
C TYR A 113 4.23 10.60 -12.82
N THR A 114 5.11 11.36 -13.46
CA THR A 114 6.34 11.88 -12.84
C THR A 114 6.05 12.80 -11.65
N ASP A 115 4.98 13.61 -11.72
CA ASP A 115 4.62 14.54 -10.66
C ASP A 115 4.08 13.79 -9.43
N GLN A 116 3.33 12.72 -9.61
CA GLN A 116 2.88 11.85 -8.52
C GLN A 116 4.05 11.18 -7.79
N ILE A 117 5.05 10.71 -8.55
CA ILE A 117 6.27 10.13 -7.98
C ILE A 117 7.06 11.18 -7.21
N ARG A 118 7.11 12.41 -7.71
CA ARG A 118 7.76 13.53 -7.01
C ARG A 118 7.04 13.83 -5.69
N ASP A 119 5.72 13.93 -5.72
CA ASP A 119 4.90 14.19 -4.54
C ASP A 119 5.12 13.12 -3.45
N ILE A 120 5.13 11.83 -3.81
CA ILE A 120 5.43 10.74 -2.88
C ILE A 120 6.80 10.96 -2.21
N LYS A 121 7.82 11.31 -3.00
CA LYS A 121 9.19 11.56 -2.49
C LYS A 121 9.26 12.80 -1.60
N ASP A 122 8.56 13.87 -1.97
CA ASP A 122 8.53 15.12 -1.23
C ASP A 122 7.90 14.93 0.17
N HIS A 123 7.02 13.93 0.32
CA HIS A 123 6.48 13.49 1.62
C HIS A 123 7.39 12.54 2.39
N GLY A 124 8.61 12.27 1.93
CA GLY A 124 9.58 11.41 2.60
C GLY A 124 9.31 9.91 2.47
N ILE A 125 8.38 9.51 1.59
CA ILE A 125 8.03 8.12 1.33
C ILE A 125 8.84 7.61 0.12
N LYS A 126 9.29 6.37 0.14
CA LYS A 126 9.91 5.75 -1.03
C LYS A 126 8.88 5.56 -2.14
N ALA A 127 9.21 5.98 -3.35
CA ALA A 127 8.39 5.70 -4.53
C ALA A 127 8.97 4.48 -5.26
N TYR A 128 8.20 3.42 -5.36
CA TYR A 128 8.45 2.31 -6.29
C TYR A 128 7.56 2.48 -7.52
N PHE A 129 8.03 1.97 -8.66
CA PHE A 129 7.27 2.01 -9.91
C PHE A 129 7.32 0.67 -10.64
#